data_7d85e4f28b2413443836a4dbc5c19918
#
_entry.id   7d85e4f28b2413443836a4dbc5c19918
#
_cell.length_a   1.000
_cell.length_b   1.000
_cell.length_c   1.000
_cell.angle_alpha   90.00
_cell.angle_beta   90.00
_cell.angle_gamma   90.00
#
_symmetry.space_group_name_H-M   'P 1'
#
loop_
_entity.id
_entity.type
_entity.pdbx_description
1 polymer ?
#
loop_
_entity_poly.entity_id
_entity_poly.type
_entity_poly.pdbx_seq_one_letter_code
_entity_poly.pdbx_strand_id
1 'polypeptide(L)'
;MIRAICLLVFLCTIGLARAQAQSGVITLTVVDAETGEEVPGAVIEIVPKAHPDQKKYYTSGYKGALQVRGLAYGSYTLAVTFMGYEKAEKEFRVTQPSENLGKIALREAAIAIETVVKEVQALRTSQKGDTVSYNANAFKVTTEADVVGLLKKMPGITINNGAVEAQ
;
A
#
# COMPACT_ATOMS: atom_id res chain seq x y z
N MET A 1 -70.32 9.88 -5.95
CA MET A 1 -69.32 8.90 -5.49
C MET A 1 -68.31 8.57 -6.59
N ILE A 2 -68.68 8.21 -7.80
CA ILE A 2 -67.76 7.82 -8.91
C ILE A 2 -66.77 8.94 -9.28
N ARG A 3 -67.20 10.22 -9.29
CA ARG A 3 -66.32 11.38 -9.58
C ARG A 3 -65.21 11.57 -8.52
N ALA A 4 -65.51 11.27 -7.25
CA ALA A 4 -64.52 11.38 -6.19
C ALA A 4 -63.49 10.25 -6.26
N ILE A 5 -63.88 9.03 -6.66
CA ILE A 5 -63.00 7.89 -6.83
C ILE A 5 -62.07 8.11 -8.04
N CYS A 6 -62.58 8.64 -9.15
CA CYS A 6 -61.72 8.97 -10.31
C CYS A 6 -60.65 10.04 -9.97
N LEU A 7 -61.01 11.04 -9.16
CA LEU A 7 -60.08 12.06 -8.71
C LEU A 7 -59.00 11.53 -7.78
N LEU A 8 -59.34 10.58 -6.92
CA LEU A 8 -58.42 9.91 -6.01
C LEU A 8 -57.46 8.98 -6.75
N VAL A 9 -57.92 8.25 -7.77
CA VAL A 9 -57.10 7.41 -8.65
C VAL A 9 -56.17 8.25 -9.48
N PHE A 10 -56.62 9.38 -10.00
CA PHE A 10 -55.78 10.31 -10.78
C PHE A 10 -54.68 10.96 -9.93
N LEU A 11 -54.98 11.28 -8.66
CA LEU A 11 -53.99 11.82 -7.71
C LEU A 11 -52.94 10.78 -7.35
N CYS A 12 -53.30 9.50 -7.29
CA CYS A 12 -52.35 8.39 -6.95
C CYS A 12 -51.38 8.08 -8.09
N THR A 13 -51.74 8.36 -9.35
CA THR A 13 -50.84 8.12 -10.51
C THR A 13 -49.74 9.17 -10.67
N ILE A 14 -49.88 10.37 -10.08
CA ILE A 14 -48.90 11.45 -10.14
C ILE A 14 -47.77 11.22 -9.14
N GLY A 15 -47.98 10.39 -8.11
CA GLY A 15 -46.98 10.15 -7.03
C GLY A 15 -45.81 9.20 -7.40
N LEU A 16 -45.84 8.57 -8.56
CA LEU A 16 -44.79 7.65 -9.01
C LEU A 16 -43.75 8.28 -9.94
N ALA A 17 -43.47 9.59 -9.75
CA ALA A 17 -42.28 10.18 -10.32
C ALA A 17 -41.07 9.44 -9.70
N ARG A 18 -40.60 8.39 -10.38
CA ARG A 18 -39.35 7.72 -10.01
C ARG A 18 -38.29 8.80 -9.97
N ALA A 19 -37.72 9.05 -8.80
CA ALA A 19 -36.46 9.77 -8.70
C ALA A 19 -35.43 8.96 -9.50
N GLN A 20 -35.28 9.28 -10.78
CA GLN A 20 -34.19 8.72 -11.57
C GLN A 20 -32.92 9.28 -10.95
N ALA A 21 -32.23 8.43 -10.20
CA ALA A 21 -30.91 8.78 -9.69
C ALA A 21 -30.05 9.18 -10.91
N GLN A 22 -29.78 10.47 -10.99
CA GLN A 22 -28.92 11.00 -12.06
C GLN A 22 -27.56 10.33 -11.91
N SER A 23 -27.13 9.66 -12.95
CA SER A 23 -25.85 8.98 -12.98
C SER A 23 -25.02 9.45 -14.17
N GLY A 24 -23.72 9.54 -13.95
CA GLY A 24 -22.76 9.94 -14.96
C GLY A 24 -21.77 8.84 -15.27
N VAL A 25 -20.99 9.11 -16.30
CA VAL A 25 -19.85 8.32 -16.74
C VAL A 25 -18.61 9.13 -16.49
N ILE A 26 -17.60 8.53 -15.88
CA ILE A 26 -16.26 9.14 -15.80
C ILE A 26 -15.31 8.43 -16.74
N THR A 27 -14.36 9.18 -17.29
CA THR A 27 -13.24 8.67 -18.08
C THR A 27 -11.95 9.23 -17.52
N LEU A 28 -10.91 8.39 -17.46
CA LEU A 28 -9.57 8.78 -17.06
C LEU A 28 -8.53 7.91 -17.76
N THR A 29 -7.28 8.36 -17.73
CA THR A 29 -6.13 7.58 -18.21
C THR A 29 -5.04 7.66 -17.15
N VAL A 30 -4.51 6.49 -16.74
CA VAL A 30 -3.39 6.39 -15.82
C VAL A 30 -2.10 6.44 -16.61
N VAL A 31 -1.18 7.30 -16.22
CA VAL A 31 0.11 7.50 -16.88
C VAL A 31 1.23 7.57 -15.86
N ASP A 32 2.43 7.23 -16.28
CA ASP A 32 3.65 7.50 -15.54
C ASP A 32 3.94 9.01 -15.52
N ALA A 33 4.36 9.55 -14.39
CA ALA A 33 4.57 10.99 -14.21
C ALA A 33 5.83 11.50 -14.90
N GLU A 34 6.84 10.65 -15.10
CA GLU A 34 8.13 11.03 -15.66
C GLU A 34 8.17 10.80 -17.18
N THR A 35 7.74 9.62 -17.61
CA THR A 35 7.77 9.22 -19.01
C THR A 35 6.53 9.62 -19.79
N GLY A 36 5.39 9.80 -19.12
CA GLY A 36 4.08 10.02 -19.74
C GLY A 36 3.49 8.77 -20.39
N GLU A 37 4.12 7.62 -20.22
CA GLU A 37 3.64 6.34 -20.75
C GLU A 37 2.37 5.88 -20.04
N GLU A 38 1.52 5.17 -20.75
CA GLU A 38 0.29 4.64 -20.21
C GLU A 38 0.57 3.44 -19.29
N VAL A 39 -0.11 3.42 -18.12
CA VAL A 39 0.04 2.36 -17.11
C VAL A 39 -1.19 1.46 -17.12
N PRO A 40 -1.17 0.32 -17.83
CA PRO A 40 -2.24 -0.66 -17.79
C PRO A 40 -2.18 -1.49 -16.50
N GLY A 41 -3.34 -1.97 -16.01
CA GLY A 41 -3.40 -2.85 -14.85
C GLY A 41 -3.34 -2.13 -13.50
N ALA A 42 -3.31 -0.80 -13.46
CA ALA A 42 -3.39 -0.06 -12.21
C ALA A 42 -4.76 -0.24 -11.54
N VAL A 43 -4.77 -0.43 -10.23
CA VAL A 43 -6.00 -0.56 -9.44
C VAL A 43 -6.50 0.83 -9.06
N ILE A 44 -7.77 1.10 -9.38
CA ILE A 44 -8.44 2.36 -9.12
C ILE A 44 -9.57 2.11 -8.10
N GLU A 45 -9.45 2.70 -6.91
CA GLU A 45 -10.48 2.72 -5.88
C GLU A 45 -11.28 4.01 -6.02
N ILE A 46 -12.61 3.91 -6.07
CA ILE A 46 -13.54 5.05 -6.10
C ILE A 46 -14.44 4.96 -4.88
N VAL A 47 -14.39 6.00 -4.05
CA VAL A 47 -15.13 6.08 -2.79
C VAL A 47 -16.08 7.28 -2.83
N PRO A 48 -17.41 7.08 -2.71
CA PRO A 48 -18.36 8.16 -2.53
C PRO A 48 -18.13 8.85 -1.18
N LYS A 49 -17.99 10.18 -1.16
CA LYS A 49 -17.81 10.91 0.12
C LYS A 49 -19.05 10.82 1.04
N ALA A 50 -20.24 10.67 0.46
CA ALA A 50 -21.48 10.50 1.23
C ALA A 50 -21.63 9.11 1.87
N HIS A 51 -21.01 8.09 1.27
CA HIS A 51 -21.09 6.68 1.69
C HIS A 51 -19.73 6.01 1.56
N PRO A 52 -18.78 6.24 2.48
CA PRO A 52 -17.42 5.72 2.39
C PRO A 52 -17.32 4.19 2.45
N ASP A 53 -18.35 3.53 2.94
CA ASP A 53 -18.52 2.07 2.96
C ASP A 53 -18.77 1.46 1.57
N GLN A 54 -19.27 2.26 0.62
CA GLN A 54 -19.62 1.83 -0.74
C GLN A 54 -18.47 2.05 -1.74
N LYS A 55 -17.28 1.66 -1.37
CA LYS A 55 -16.11 1.74 -2.25
C LYS A 55 -16.17 0.70 -3.37
N LYS A 56 -15.73 1.11 -4.55
CA LYS A 56 -15.67 0.25 -5.75
C LYS A 56 -14.26 0.24 -6.31
N TYR A 57 -13.86 -0.93 -6.80
CA TYR A 57 -12.55 -1.15 -7.40
C TYR A 57 -12.65 -1.42 -8.88
N TYR A 58 -11.74 -0.84 -9.63
CA TYR A 58 -11.61 -1.00 -11.08
C TYR A 58 -10.14 -1.19 -11.43
N THR A 59 -9.89 -1.61 -12.66
CA THR A 59 -8.52 -1.76 -13.16
C THR A 59 -8.40 -0.98 -14.48
N SER A 60 -7.30 -0.24 -14.65
CA SER A 60 -7.01 0.42 -15.91
C SER A 60 -6.81 -0.61 -17.02
N GLY A 61 -7.46 -0.38 -18.14
CA GLY A 61 -7.38 -1.24 -19.31
C GLY A 61 -6.14 -0.97 -20.16
N TYR A 62 -6.19 -1.47 -21.39
CA TYR A 62 -5.17 -1.17 -22.39
C TYR A 62 -4.98 0.34 -22.55
N LYS A 63 -3.75 0.79 -22.67
CA LYS A 63 -3.38 2.21 -22.69
C LYS A 63 -3.76 2.99 -21.41
N GLY A 64 -3.78 2.31 -20.25
CA GLY A 64 -4.07 2.98 -18.99
C GLY A 64 -5.48 3.54 -18.86
N ALA A 65 -6.36 3.35 -19.85
CA ALA A 65 -7.68 3.95 -19.89
C ALA A 65 -8.67 3.24 -18.97
N LEU A 66 -9.55 4.01 -18.33
CA LEU A 66 -10.68 3.53 -17.55
C LEU A 66 -11.94 4.35 -17.88
N GLN A 67 -13.06 3.66 -18.09
CA GLN A 67 -14.38 4.23 -18.16
C GLN A 67 -15.29 3.58 -17.12
N VAL A 68 -15.85 4.39 -16.21
CA VAL A 68 -16.79 3.92 -15.19
C VAL A 68 -18.15 4.54 -15.44
N ARG A 69 -19.18 3.72 -15.53
CA ARG A 69 -20.56 4.13 -15.79
C ARG A 69 -21.44 3.94 -14.55
N GLY A 70 -22.51 4.73 -14.48
CA GLY A 70 -23.51 4.56 -13.41
C GLY A 70 -23.05 5.10 -12.05
N LEU A 71 -22.16 6.09 -12.02
CA LEU A 71 -21.83 6.82 -10.80
C LEU A 71 -22.93 7.85 -10.54
N ALA A 72 -23.55 7.81 -9.36
CA ALA A 72 -24.52 8.82 -8.94
C ALA A 72 -23.87 10.22 -8.92
N TYR A 73 -24.65 11.25 -9.12
CA TYR A 73 -24.13 12.61 -8.96
C TYR A 73 -23.70 12.84 -7.51
N GLY A 74 -22.51 13.41 -7.30
CA GLY A 74 -21.93 13.58 -5.97
C GLY A 74 -20.42 13.76 -5.99
N SER A 75 -19.84 13.86 -4.80
CA SER A 75 -18.40 14.00 -4.60
C SER A 75 -17.78 12.63 -4.28
N TYR A 76 -16.62 12.39 -4.85
CA TYR A 76 -15.88 11.14 -4.78
C TYR A 76 -14.40 11.39 -4.48
N THR A 77 -13.77 10.42 -3.88
CA THR A 77 -12.31 10.29 -3.81
C THR A 77 -11.90 9.15 -4.71
N LEU A 78 -10.92 9.39 -5.56
CA LEU A 78 -10.26 8.42 -6.42
C LEU A 78 -8.87 8.16 -5.84
N ALA A 79 -8.50 6.89 -5.70
CA ALA A 79 -7.16 6.49 -5.36
C ALA A 79 -6.64 5.49 -6.39
N VAL A 80 -5.45 5.71 -6.91
CA VAL A 80 -4.81 4.83 -7.90
C VAL A 80 -3.57 4.22 -7.29
N THR A 81 -3.44 2.91 -7.40
CA THR A 81 -2.28 2.14 -6.92
C THR A 81 -1.76 1.23 -8.02
N PHE A 82 -0.45 1.15 -8.14
CA PHE A 82 0.23 0.21 -9.03
C PHE A 82 1.55 -0.23 -8.40
N MET A 83 2.00 -1.45 -8.70
CA MET A 83 3.23 -1.98 -8.13
C MET A 83 4.44 -1.14 -8.59
N GLY A 84 5.28 -0.71 -7.65
CA GLY A 84 6.44 0.14 -7.93
C GLY A 84 6.12 1.65 -8.00
N TYR A 85 4.87 2.06 -7.76
CA TYR A 85 4.44 3.45 -7.77
C TYR A 85 3.87 3.91 -6.44
N GLU A 86 4.00 5.18 -6.16
CA GLU A 86 3.32 5.83 -5.04
C GLU A 86 1.81 5.89 -5.30
N LYS A 87 1.03 5.76 -4.24
CA LYS A 87 -0.43 5.93 -4.32
C LYS A 87 -0.78 7.36 -4.72
N ALA A 88 -1.52 7.53 -5.80
CA ALA A 88 -2.05 8.82 -6.23
C ALA A 88 -3.51 8.96 -5.79
N GLU A 89 -3.85 10.10 -5.20
CA GLU A 89 -5.22 10.42 -4.78
C GLU A 89 -5.73 11.69 -5.45
N LYS A 90 -7.01 11.68 -5.83
CA LYS A 90 -7.67 12.83 -6.45
C LYS A 90 -9.13 12.90 -6.01
N GLU A 91 -9.58 14.07 -5.63
CA GLU A 91 -11.00 14.33 -5.41
C GLU A 91 -11.65 14.81 -6.70
N PHE A 92 -12.88 14.37 -6.95
CA PHE A 92 -13.67 14.80 -8.09
C PHE A 92 -15.16 14.83 -7.77
N ARG A 93 -15.93 15.48 -8.61
CA ARG A 93 -17.37 15.56 -8.49
C ARG A 93 -18.02 15.18 -9.81
N VAL A 94 -19.03 14.32 -9.75
CA VAL A 94 -19.89 14.00 -10.89
C VAL A 94 -21.09 14.92 -10.84
N THR A 95 -21.21 15.83 -11.81
CA THR A 95 -22.29 16.83 -11.89
C THR A 95 -23.03 16.76 -13.22
N GLN A 96 -22.48 16.04 -14.18
CA GLN A 96 -22.98 15.94 -15.53
C GLN A 96 -22.93 14.49 -16.03
N PRO A 97 -23.65 14.15 -17.12
CA PRO A 97 -23.71 12.78 -17.63
C PRO A 97 -22.37 12.20 -18.06
N SER A 98 -21.40 13.04 -18.40
CA SER A 98 -20.03 12.62 -18.76
C SER A 98 -19.01 13.56 -18.16
N GLU A 99 -18.08 13.03 -17.39
CA GLU A 99 -16.98 13.76 -16.76
C GLU A 99 -15.65 13.15 -17.18
N ASN A 100 -14.75 13.99 -17.68
CA ASN A 100 -13.39 13.57 -18.03
C ASN A 100 -12.41 14.04 -16.96
N LEU A 101 -11.84 13.10 -16.21
CA LEU A 101 -10.87 13.38 -15.15
C LEU A 101 -9.45 13.62 -15.69
N GLY A 102 -9.23 13.37 -16.98
CA GLY A 102 -7.95 13.55 -17.65
C GLY A 102 -6.94 12.46 -17.28
N LYS A 103 -5.68 12.84 -17.34
CA LYS A 103 -4.56 11.96 -16.98
C LYS A 103 -4.32 11.97 -15.47
N ILE A 104 -4.17 10.79 -14.89
CA ILE A 104 -3.75 10.58 -13.50
C ILE A 104 -2.31 10.10 -13.55
N ALA A 105 -1.39 10.96 -13.14
CA ALA A 105 0.04 10.67 -13.14
C ALA A 105 0.45 9.91 -11.87
N LEU A 106 1.07 8.75 -12.02
CA LEU A 106 1.69 7.98 -10.96
C LEU A 106 3.19 8.30 -10.92
N ARG A 107 3.74 8.50 -9.72
CA ARG A 107 5.18 8.65 -9.50
C ARG A 107 5.75 7.31 -9.09
N GLU A 108 6.91 6.97 -9.64
CA GLU A 108 7.61 5.78 -9.15
C GLU A 108 7.93 5.93 -7.67
N ALA A 109 7.63 4.88 -6.91
CA ALA A 109 8.01 4.82 -5.52
C ALA A 109 9.54 4.70 -5.48
N ALA A 110 10.21 5.66 -4.82
CA ALA A 110 11.61 5.50 -4.50
C ALA A 110 11.73 4.21 -3.70
N ILE A 111 12.37 3.19 -4.28
CA ILE A 111 12.72 1.98 -3.55
C ILE A 111 13.80 2.42 -2.56
N ALA A 112 13.39 2.90 -1.39
CA ALA A 112 14.25 2.90 -0.24
C ALA A 112 14.53 1.42 0.03
N ILE A 113 15.63 0.90 -0.52
CA ILE A 113 16.21 -0.33 -0.02
C ILE A 113 16.68 0.05 1.37
N GLU A 114 15.78 0.02 2.34
CA GLU A 114 16.18 -0.15 3.71
C GLU A 114 16.97 -1.45 3.69
N THR A 115 18.28 -1.30 3.64
CA THR A 115 19.17 -2.39 3.98
C THR A 115 18.78 -2.74 5.41
N VAL A 116 17.87 -3.68 5.57
CA VAL A 116 17.64 -4.32 6.85
C VAL A 116 18.95 -5.04 7.12
N VAL A 117 19.89 -4.30 7.72
CA VAL A 117 21.02 -4.89 8.42
C VAL A 117 20.36 -5.59 9.60
N LYS A 118 19.86 -6.79 9.34
CA LYS A 118 19.55 -7.74 10.39
C LYS A 118 20.90 -7.98 11.04
N GLU A 119 21.20 -7.26 12.12
CA GLU A 119 22.26 -7.65 13.01
C GLU A 119 21.92 -9.07 13.48
N VAL A 120 22.40 -10.03 12.72
CA VAL A 120 22.43 -11.42 13.19
C VAL A 120 23.40 -11.34 14.34
N GLN A 121 22.87 -11.32 15.57
CA GLN A 121 23.71 -11.54 16.74
C GLN A 121 24.36 -12.90 16.52
N ALA A 122 25.60 -12.86 16.07
CA ALA A 122 26.38 -14.07 15.87
C ALA A 122 26.42 -14.79 17.20
N LEU A 123 25.95 -16.03 17.23
CA LEU A 123 25.98 -16.86 18.43
C LEU A 123 27.44 -16.86 18.95
N ARG A 124 27.62 -16.43 20.19
CA ARG A 124 28.95 -16.32 20.83
C ARG A 124 29.64 -17.67 20.93
N THR A 125 28.87 -18.71 21.11
CA THR A 125 29.35 -20.07 21.28
C THR A 125 28.49 -21.05 20.49
N SER A 126 29.10 -22.06 19.90
CA SER A 126 28.43 -23.24 19.35
C SER A 126 29.11 -24.50 19.89
N GLN A 127 28.30 -25.47 20.32
CA GLN A 127 28.80 -26.77 20.82
C GLN A 127 28.47 -27.85 19.79
N LYS A 128 29.47 -28.60 19.40
CA LYS A 128 29.31 -29.78 18.52
C LYS A 128 29.99 -30.96 19.17
N GLY A 129 29.21 -31.84 19.78
CA GLY A 129 29.75 -32.94 20.60
C GLY A 129 30.45 -32.41 21.85
N ASP A 130 31.69 -32.82 22.07
CA ASP A 130 32.55 -32.41 23.19
C ASP A 130 33.40 -31.15 22.90
N THR A 131 33.18 -30.53 21.74
CA THR A 131 33.96 -29.35 21.34
C THR A 131 33.11 -28.09 21.40
N VAL A 132 33.57 -27.05 22.09
CA VAL A 132 32.98 -25.70 22.15
C VAL A 132 33.74 -24.76 21.22
N SER A 133 33.05 -24.22 20.26
CA SER A 133 33.62 -23.21 19.32
C SER A 133 33.15 -21.83 19.70
N TYR A 134 34.08 -20.89 19.84
CA TYR A 134 33.82 -19.51 20.13
C TYR A 134 33.94 -18.68 18.85
N ASN A 135 32.90 -17.87 18.55
CA ASN A 135 32.95 -16.95 17.43
C ASN A 135 33.61 -15.64 17.84
N ALA A 136 34.85 -15.43 17.42
CA ALA A 136 35.64 -14.25 17.77
C ALA A 136 34.94 -12.93 17.39
N ASN A 137 34.19 -12.90 16.28
CA ASN A 137 33.47 -11.72 15.82
C ASN A 137 32.27 -11.34 16.68
N ALA A 138 31.79 -12.25 17.54
CA ALA A 138 30.68 -12.00 18.47
C ALA A 138 31.10 -11.33 19.77
N PHE A 139 32.42 -11.17 19.99
CA PHE A 139 32.96 -10.46 21.14
C PHE A 139 33.41 -9.05 20.74
N LYS A 140 32.80 -8.03 21.35
CA LYS A 140 33.22 -6.65 21.14
C LYS A 140 34.59 -6.45 21.80
N VAL A 141 35.62 -6.38 20.98
CA VAL A 141 36.98 -5.99 21.36
C VAL A 141 37.32 -4.64 20.71
N THR A 142 38.12 -3.84 21.38
CA THR A 142 38.63 -2.60 20.80
C THR A 142 39.56 -2.91 19.65
N THR A 143 39.68 -2.01 18.68
CA THR A 143 40.48 -2.18 17.43
C THR A 143 41.96 -2.51 17.67
N GLU A 144 42.46 -2.27 18.88
CA GLU A 144 43.83 -2.56 19.34
C GLU A 144 43.92 -3.75 20.31
N ALA A 145 42.81 -4.52 20.45
CA ALA A 145 42.83 -5.66 21.38
C ALA A 145 43.64 -6.82 20.80
N ASP A 146 44.71 -7.16 21.49
CA ASP A 146 45.50 -8.37 21.25
C ASP A 146 44.68 -9.63 21.51
N VAL A 147 45.13 -10.77 20.97
CA VAL A 147 44.54 -12.12 21.17
C VAL A 147 44.30 -12.42 22.65
N VAL A 148 45.18 -11.98 23.52
CA VAL A 148 45.06 -12.10 24.98
C VAL A 148 43.81 -11.38 25.52
N GLY A 149 43.46 -10.22 24.96
CA GLY A 149 42.26 -9.48 25.31
C GLY A 149 40.97 -10.19 24.92
N LEU A 150 40.98 -10.91 23.82
CA LEU A 150 39.87 -11.75 23.36
C LEU A 150 39.70 -12.98 24.27
N LEU A 151 40.79 -13.70 24.57
CA LEU A 151 40.81 -14.88 25.40
C LEU A 151 40.27 -14.61 26.83
N LYS A 152 40.60 -13.47 27.42
CA LYS A 152 40.08 -13.04 28.72
C LYS A 152 38.55 -12.84 28.76
N LYS A 153 37.90 -12.60 27.62
CA LYS A 153 36.46 -12.44 27.54
C LYS A 153 35.71 -13.75 27.27
N MET A 154 36.42 -14.82 26.98
CA MET A 154 35.80 -16.12 26.76
C MET A 154 35.48 -16.81 28.07
N PRO A 155 34.26 -17.31 28.30
CA PRO A 155 33.91 -18.06 29.51
C PRO A 155 34.68 -19.39 29.57
N GLY A 156 35.15 -19.75 30.73
CA GLY A 156 35.90 -20.99 30.95
C GLY A 156 37.37 -20.95 30.58
N ILE A 157 37.95 -19.78 30.32
CA ILE A 157 39.36 -19.58 30.04
C ILE A 157 40.00 -18.70 31.12
N THR A 158 41.08 -19.19 31.72
CA THR A 158 41.87 -18.44 32.70
C THR A 158 43.30 -18.28 32.17
N ILE A 159 43.88 -17.09 32.33
CA ILE A 159 45.26 -16.81 31.91
C ILE A 159 46.08 -16.51 33.17
N ASN A 160 47.03 -17.42 33.48
CA ASN A 160 47.98 -17.31 34.56
C ASN A 160 49.40 -17.27 34.00
N ASN A 161 50.18 -16.22 34.34
CA ASN A 161 51.57 -16.06 33.90
C ASN A 161 51.83 -16.30 32.40
N GLY A 162 50.86 -15.93 31.51
CA GLY A 162 50.96 -16.12 30.08
C GLY A 162 50.57 -17.53 29.58
N ALA A 163 50.21 -18.43 30.46
CA ALA A 163 49.64 -19.74 30.10
C ALA A 163 48.12 -19.68 30.08
N VAL A 164 47.49 -20.28 29.05
CA VAL A 164 46.03 -20.36 28.88
C VAL A 164 45.53 -21.68 29.41
N GLU A 165 44.66 -21.65 30.40
CA GLU A 165 44.03 -22.85 30.99
C GLU A 165 42.52 -22.81 30.71
N ALA A 166 41.97 -23.94 30.25
CA ALA A 166 40.52 -24.12 30.10
C ALA A 166 39.99 -24.90 31.34
N GLN A 167 38.86 -24.43 31.90
CA GLN A 167 38.14 -25.08 32.98
C GLN A 167 36.93 -25.85 32.45
#